data_ecdc947532ec50fc3d6017070938dbfe
#
_entry.id   ecdc947532ec50fc3d6017070938dbfe
#
_cell.length_a   1.000
_cell.length_b   1.000
_cell.length_c   1.000
_cell.angle_alpha   90.00
_cell.angle_beta   90.00
_cell.angle_gamma   90.00
#
_symmetry.space_group_name_H-M   'P 1'
#
loop_
_entity.id
_entity.type
_entity.pdbx_description
1 polymer ?
#
loop_
_entity_poly.entity_id
_entity_poly.type
_entity_poly.pdbx_seq_one_letter_code
_entity_poly.pdbx_strand_id
1 'polypeptide(L)'
;MTRVFCSLHRVYRVATVFHAWFCIWCLTFFVFFVRFIVSSHVSTWYWAREPREEALLDISLSWAIGRCLSYHAGSIALLGMYSLAYAPVRLVLRFKNAVLRRKPNPESHAMMYRGGAVCQIALHGTSLRRGAAWQMHLKMRNEEVVRQCLGAASSALLAGLITVASISGVITTCLTHVMPDADGVNVGLVPAGVSAAMSAAIYVTFFTSYIEAIETILQCFCEDMERNDGTPLRQYYMPESLKKLIFEEDKGQVMPSETDADDKFEDEMRESRKQRREQKRERKRVRESQAGSQAGTHVSGMSGSCT
;
A
#
# COMPACT_ATOMS: atom_id res chain seq x y z
N MET A 1 36.10 45.72 -11.37
CA MET A 1 36.03 44.35 -11.93
C MET A 1 35.87 43.28 -10.84
N THR A 2 36.57 43.35 -9.71
CA THR A 2 36.50 42.34 -8.63
C THR A 2 35.11 42.12 -8.02
N ARG A 3 34.26 43.15 -7.84
CA ARG A 3 32.90 43.01 -7.29
C ARG A 3 31.95 42.24 -8.23
N VAL A 4 32.10 42.42 -9.56
CA VAL A 4 31.27 41.71 -10.55
C VAL A 4 31.63 40.21 -10.55
N PHE A 5 32.93 39.86 -10.49
CA PHE A 5 33.40 38.48 -10.40
C PHE A 5 32.92 37.75 -9.12
N CYS A 6 32.98 38.43 -7.98
CA CYS A 6 32.44 37.86 -6.71
C CYS A 6 30.92 37.65 -6.75
N SER A 7 30.17 38.56 -7.38
CA SER A 7 28.72 38.42 -7.55
C SER A 7 28.37 37.25 -8.46
N LEU A 8 29.06 37.12 -9.60
CA LEU A 8 28.87 36.04 -10.58
C LEU A 8 29.16 34.67 -9.96
N HIS A 9 30.24 34.55 -9.18
CA HIS A 9 30.61 33.31 -8.51
C HIS A 9 29.61 32.91 -7.43
N ARG A 10 28.99 33.86 -6.74
CA ARG A 10 27.91 33.63 -5.78
C ARG A 10 26.65 33.12 -6.45
N VAL A 11 26.23 33.74 -7.55
CA VAL A 11 25.07 33.32 -8.35
C VAL A 11 25.29 31.92 -8.90
N TYR A 12 26.49 31.62 -9.41
CA TYR A 12 26.80 30.27 -9.91
C TYR A 12 26.70 29.20 -8.81
N ARG A 13 27.23 29.44 -7.62
CA ARG A 13 27.09 28.49 -6.48
C ARG A 13 25.61 28.24 -6.09
N VAL A 14 24.81 29.29 -6.02
CA VAL A 14 23.38 29.16 -5.71
C VAL A 14 22.66 28.36 -6.80
N ALA A 15 22.95 28.66 -8.07
CA ALA A 15 22.37 27.92 -9.19
C ALA A 15 22.78 26.45 -9.20
N THR A 16 24.04 26.14 -8.86
CA THR A 16 24.52 24.75 -8.77
C THR A 16 23.81 23.98 -7.65
N VAL A 17 23.64 24.58 -6.49
CA VAL A 17 22.90 23.97 -5.36
C VAL A 17 21.44 23.73 -5.74
N PHE A 18 20.79 24.71 -6.35
CA PHE A 18 19.41 24.58 -6.82
C PHE A 18 19.27 23.46 -7.87
N HIS A 19 20.20 23.41 -8.81
CA HIS A 19 20.20 22.37 -9.86
C HIS A 19 20.39 20.98 -9.27
N ALA A 20 21.33 20.79 -8.34
CA ALA A 20 21.53 19.55 -7.65
C ALA A 20 20.28 19.10 -6.87
N TRP A 21 19.64 20.03 -6.15
CA TRP A 21 18.38 19.75 -5.44
C TRP A 21 17.26 19.35 -6.40
N PHE A 22 17.13 20.08 -7.52
CA PHE A 22 16.13 19.77 -8.56
C PHE A 22 16.36 18.39 -9.19
N CYS A 23 17.61 18.01 -9.48
CA CYS A 23 17.94 16.67 -9.97
C CYS A 23 17.53 15.57 -8.99
N ILE A 24 17.81 15.75 -7.68
CA ILE A 24 17.41 14.79 -6.65
C ILE A 24 15.88 14.71 -6.57
N TRP A 25 15.18 15.84 -6.68
CA TRP A 25 13.71 15.84 -6.71
C TRP A 25 13.15 15.10 -7.94
N CYS A 26 13.71 15.30 -9.12
CA CYS A 26 13.33 14.55 -10.32
C CYS A 26 13.53 13.05 -10.13
N LEU A 27 14.66 12.63 -9.56
CA LEU A 27 14.90 11.21 -9.27
C LEU A 27 13.86 10.64 -8.30
N THR A 28 13.52 11.37 -7.23
CA THR A 28 12.48 10.93 -6.30
C THR A 28 11.11 10.87 -6.96
N PHE A 29 10.79 11.81 -7.86
CA PHE A 29 9.57 11.76 -8.65
C PHE A 29 9.46 10.47 -9.48
N PHE A 30 10.53 10.14 -10.21
CA PHE A 30 10.57 8.91 -11.03
C PHE A 30 10.44 7.64 -10.18
N VAL A 31 11.07 7.59 -9.02
CA VAL A 31 10.92 6.46 -8.08
C VAL A 31 9.45 6.30 -7.68
N PHE A 32 8.77 7.36 -7.27
CA PHE A 32 7.36 7.28 -6.89
C PHE A 32 6.42 7.03 -8.08
N PHE A 33 6.79 7.47 -9.26
CA PHE A 33 6.08 7.16 -10.49
C PHE A 33 6.10 5.65 -10.79
N VAL A 34 7.28 5.02 -10.73
CA VAL A 34 7.42 3.57 -10.89
C VAL A 34 6.64 2.81 -9.81
N ARG A 35 6.74 3.27 -8.55
CA ARG A 35 5.97 2.68 -7.44
C ARG A 35 4.46 2.75 -7.69
N PHE A 36 3.94 3.85 -8.23
CA PHE A 36 2.52 3.97 -8.59
C PHE A 36 2.11 2.92 -9.64
N ILE A 37 2.94 2.73 -10.66
CA ILE A 37 2.67 1.76 -11.72
C ILE A 37 2.63 0.34 -11.14
N VAL A 38 3.64 -0.04 -10.35
CA VAL A 38 3.71 -1.35 -9.67
C VAL A 38 2.48 -1.55 -8.78
N SER A 39 2.16 -0.57 -7.93
CA SER A 39 1.00 -0.64 -7.04
C SER A 39 -0.31 -0.76 -7.81
N SER A 40 -0.45 -0.07 -8.94
CA SER A 40 -1.66 -0.17 -9.78
C SER A 40 -1.86 -1.58 -10.33
N HIS A 41 -0.79 -2.22 -10.83
CA HIS A 41 -0.88 -3.58 -11.38
C HIS A 41 -1.11 -4.62 -10.28
N VAL A 42 -0.35 -4.55 -9.19
CA VAL A 42 -0.47 -5.49 -8.06
C VAL A 42 -1.85 -5.39 -7.40
N SER A 43 -2.36 -4.18 -7.20
CA SER A 43 -3.70 -4.00 -6.62
C SER A 43 -4.80 -4.56 -7.52
N THR A 44 -4.70 -4.38 -8.82
CA THR A 44 -5.67 -4.95 -9.76
C THR A 44 -5.64 -6.48 -9.74
N TRP A 45 -4.44 -7.07 -9.73
CA TRP A 45 -4.29 -8.52 -9.60
C TRP A 45 -4.88 -9.04 -8.28
N TYR A 46 -4.68 -8.34 -7.17
CA TYR A 46 -5.19 -8.76 -5.86
C TYR A 46 -6.73 -8.76 -5.81
N TRP A 47 -7.36 -7.69 -6.31
CA TRP A 47 -8.81 -7.51 -6.26
C TRP A 47 -9.56 -8.17 -7.44
N ALA A 48 -8.84 -8.75 -8.41
CA ALA A 48 -9.46 -9.52 -9.47
C ALA A 48 -10.01 -10.84 -8.92
N ARG A 49 -11.21 -11.20 -9.35
CA ARG A 49 -11.72 -12.57 -9.19
C ARG A 49 -11.07 -13.46 -10.25
N GLU A 50 -11.00 -14.75 -10.00
CA GLU A 50 -10.47 -15.71 -10.95
C GLU A 50 -11.17 -15.63 -12.33
N PRO A 51 -10.45 -15.71 -13.46
CA PRO A 51 -8.99 -15.92 -13.56
C PRO A 51 -8.19 -14.61 -13.44
N ARG A 52 -7.30 -14.52 -12.46
CA ARG A 52 -6.48 -13.32 -12.18
C ARG A 52 -5.48 -12.97 -13.27
N GLU A 53 -5.04 -13.98 -14.04
CA GLU A 53 -4.10 -13.78 -15.13
C GLU A 53 -4.72 -12.93 -16.26
N GLU A 54 -6.00 -13.11 -16.56
CA GLU A 54 -6.72 -12.30 -17.54
C GLU A 54 -6.82 -10.83 -17.10
N ALA A 55 -7.06 -10.59 -15.82
CA ALA A 55 -7.14 -9.23 -15.27
C ALA A 55 -5.83 -8.46 -15.39
N LEU A 56 -4.67 -9.14 -15.36
CA LEU A 56 -3.36 -8.51 -15.60
C LEU A 56 -3.15 -8.16 -17.08
N LEU A 57 -3.69 -8.97 -17.99
CA LEU A 57 -3.59 -8.73 -19.43
C LEU A 57 -4.46 -7.56 -19.88
N ASP A 58 -5.59 -7.33 -19.21
CA ASP A 58 -6.52 -6.24 -19.54
C ASP A 58 -5.95 -4.85 -19.18
N ILE A 59 -5.02 -4.79 -18.21
CA ILE A 59 -4.40 -3.53 -17.83
C ILE A 59 -3.06 -3.36 -18.52
N SER A 60 -3.07 -2.63 -19.62
CA SER A 60 -1.84 -2.26 -20.30
C SER A 60 -1.01 -1.30 -19.44
N LEU A 61 0.32 -1.43 -19.52
CA LEU A 61 1.27 -0.53 -18.87
C LEU A 61 1.00 0.94 -19.28
N SER A 62 0.62 1.17 -20.54
CA SER A 62 0.27 2.49 -21.07
C SER A 62 -0.95 3.09 -20.35
N TRP A 63 -1.94 2.28 -19.98
CA TRP A 63 -3.08 2.75 -19.20
C TRP A 63 -2.69 3.22 -17.81
N ALA A 64 -1.85 2.45 -17.08
CA ALA A 64 -1.39 2.83 -15.75
C ALA A 64 -0.53 4.11 -15.80
N ILE A 65 0.33 4.25 -16.80
CA ILE A 65 1.12 5.46 -17.08
C ILE A 65 0.20 6.65 -17.35
N GLY A 66 -0.77 6.49 -18.26
CA GLY A 66 -1.72 7.53 -18.63
C GLY A 66 -2.55 8.00 -17.44
N ARG A 67 -3.05 7.07 -16.61
CA ARG A 67 -3.78 7.36 -15.39
C ARG A 67 -2.92 8.14 -14.38
N CYS A 68 -1.68 7.73 -14.20
CA CYS A 68 -0.73 8.41 -13.33
C CYS A 68 -0.49 9.86 -13.77
N LEU A 69 -0.15 10.05 -15.04
CA LEU A 69 0.19 11.37 -15.59
C LEU A 69 -1.02 12.31 -15.65
N SER A 70 -2.20 11.79 -16.01
CA SER A 70 -3.39 12.62 -16.18
C SER A 70 -4.01 13.05 -14.85
N TYR A 71 -4.01 12.17 -13.83
CA TYR A 71 -4.78 12.41 -12.61
C TYR A 71 -3.93 12.55 -11.35
N HIS A 72 -2.73 11.94 -11.31
CA HIS A 72 -1.96 11.79 -10.08
C HIS A 72 -0.54 12.35 -10.14
N ALA A 73 -0.09 12.89 -11.28
CA ALA A 73 1.27 13.44 -11.44
C ALA A 73 1.58 14.50 -10.37
N GLY A 74 0.64 15.41 -10.09
CA GLY A 74 0.79 16.43 -9.05
C GLY A 74 0.93 15.83 -7.64
N SER A 75 0.15 14.80 -7.33
CA SER A 75 0.22 14.11 -6.03
C SER A 75 1.57 13.41 -5.84
N ILE A 76 2.08 12.79 -6.90
CA ILE A 76 3.38 12.10 -6.89
C ILE A 76 4.54 13.10 -6.81
N ALA A 77 4.47 14.21 -7.54
CA ALA A 77 5.46 15.29 -7.48
C ALA A 77 5.55 15.89 -6.08
N LEU A 78 4.40 16.16 -5.45
CA LEU A 78 4.31 16.64 -4.07
C LEU A 78 4.85 15.61 -3.07
N LEU A 79 4.52 14.33 -3.25
CA LEU A 79 5.05 13.26 -2.40
C LEU A 79 6.57 13.17 -2.48
N GLY A 80 7.14 13.30 -3.69
CA GLY A 80 8.59 13.38 -3.91
C GLY A 80 9.21 14.54 -3.14
N MET A 81 8.60 15.71 -3.22
CA MET A 81 9.06 16.91 -2.52
C MET A 81 8.97 16.76 -0.98
N TYR A 82 7.85 16.28 -0.47
CA TYR A 82 7.71 15.99 0.98
C TYR A 82 8.68 14.91 1.44
N SER A 83 8.86 13.84 0.66
CA SER A 83 9.81 12.79 0.99
C SER A 83 11.24 13.29 1.11
N LEU A 84 11.65 14.20 0.22
CA LEU A 84 12.96 14.83 0.24
C LEU A 84 13.08 15.82 1.42
N ALA A 85 12.09 16.69 1.62
CA ALA A 85 12.09 17.67 2.71
C ALA A 85 12.12 17.01 4.11
N TYR A 86 11.38 15.92 4.28
CA TYR A 86 11.35 15.19 5.56
C TYR A 86 12.46 14.15 5.71
N ALA A 87 13.31 13.91 4.70
CA ALA A 87 14.40 12.93 4.79
C ALA A 87 15.34 13.20 5.96
N PRO A 88 15.88 14.43 6.15
CA PRO A 88 16.75 14.72 7.29
C PRO A 88 16.03 14.59 8.64
N VAL A 89 14.79 15.03 8.73
CA VAL A 89 13.97 14.90 9.95
C VAL A 89 13.77 13.42 10.30
N ARG A 90 13.47 12.58 9.32
CA ARG A 90 13.33 11.13 9.52
C ARG A 90 14.64 10.48 10.01
N LEU A 91 15.77 10.91 9.46
CA LEU A 91 17.08 10.41 9.88
C LEU A 91 17.36 10.75 11.34
N VAL A 92 17.13 11.99 11.74
CA VAL A 92 17.28 12.46 13.13
C VAL A 92 16.33 11.71 14.08
N LEU A 93 15.05 11.53 13.68
CA LEU A 93 14.07 10.79 14.47
C LEU A 93 14.44 9.31 14.62
N ARG A 94 14.95 8.66 13.56
CA ARG A 94 15.44 7.28 13.62
C ARG A 94 16.62 7.15 14.58
N PHE A 95 17.60 8.04 14.48
CA PHE A 95 18.75 8.08 15.37
C PHE A 95 18.32 8.30 16.83
N LYS A 96 17.49 9.30 17.08
CA LYS A 96 16.93 9.59 18.41
C LYS A 96 16.17 8.39 19.00
N ASN A 97 15.32 7.74 18.22
CA ASN A 97 14.52 6.59 18.66
C ASN A 97 15.43 5.36 18.92
N ALA A 98 16.47 5.15 18.10
CA ALA A 98 17.44 4.10 18.29
C ALA A 98 18.24 4.30 19.60
N VAL A 99 18.74 5.51 19.85
CA VAL A 99 19.49 5.86 21.06
C VAL A 99 18.61 5.77 22.31
N LEU A 100 17.38 6.28 22.23
CA LEU A 100 16.45 6.31 23.38
C LEU A 100 15.62 5.03 23.51
N ARG A 101 15.82 4.03 22.66
CA ARG A 101 15.03 2.79 22.59
C ARG A 101 13.50 3.04 22.62
N ARG A 102 13.06 4.18 22.07
CA ARG A 102 11.65 4.52 21.97
C ARG A 102 11.02 3.99 20.68
N LYS A 103 9.79 3.52 20.77
CA LYS A 103 9.00 3.22 19.57
C LYS A 103 8.81 4.51 18.74
N PRO A 104 8.93 4.45 17.40
CA PRO A 104 8.67 5.60 16.55
C PRO A 104 7.22 6.05 16.75
N ASN A 105 7.02 7.38 16.93
CA ASN A 105 5.67 7.93 16.96
C ASN A 105 5.10 7.89 15.52
N PRO A 106 4.08 7.08 15.26
CA PRO A 106 3.52 6.94 13.92
C PRO A 106 2.77 8.20 13.44
N GLU A 107 2.21 9.00 14.33
CA GLU A 107 1.43 10.21 14.01
C GLU A 107 2.27 11.39 13.52
N SER A 108 3.60 11.27 13.52
CA SER A 108 4.47 12.32 13.01
C SER A 108 4.24 12.54 11.51
N HIS A 109 3.97 13.80 11.10
CA HIS A 109 3.83 14.20 9.69
C HIS A 109 4.99 13.69 8.82
N ALA A 110 6.20 13.59 9.38
CA ALA A 110 7.37 13.06 8.70
C ALA A 110 7.23 11.57 8.33
N MET A 111 6.41 10.81 9.06
CA MET A 111 6.14 9.39 8.78
C MET A 111 4.95 9.19 7.85
N MET A 112 4.02 10.13 7.80
CA MET A 112 2.80 10.06 7.02
C MET A 112 3.07 10.05 5.50
N TYR A 113 3.98 10.90 5.01
CA TYR A 113 4.32 11.00 3.59
C TYR A 113 5.46 10.04 3.23
N ARG A 114 5.15 8.74 3.18
CA ARG A 114 6.06 7.67 2.77
C ARG A 114 5.54 6.94 1.54
N GLY A 115 6.34 6.00 1.03
CA GLY A 115 6.03 5.24 -0.17
C GLY A 115 4.65 4.60 -0.21
N GLY A 116 4.19 4.04 0.91
CA GLY A 116 2.89 3.39 0.95
C GLY A 116 1.67 4.29 0.72
N ALA A 117 1.82 5.63 0.80
CA ALA A 117 0.77 6.55 0.36
C ALA A 117 0.49 6.43 -1.14
N VAL A 118 1.51 6.05 -1.94
CA VAL A 118 1.37 5.81 -3.39
C VAL A 118 0.42 4.66 -3.66
N CYS A 119 0.53 3.58 -2.89
CA CYS A 119 -0.36 2.42 -3.00
C CYS A 119 -1.84 2.83 -2.80
N GLN A 120 -2.14 3.62 -1.78
CA GLN A 120 -3.50 4.11 -1.53
C GLN A 120 -4.02 5.05 -2.63
N ILE A 121 -3.15 5.87 -3.21
CA ILE A 121 -3.50 6.71 -4.36
C ILE A 121 -3.77 5.84 -5.59
N ALA A 122 -2.94 4.82 -5.83
CA ALA A 122 -3.07 3.90 -6.95
C ALA A 122 -4.34 3.04 -6.84
N LEU A 123 -4.65 2.56 -5.64
CA LEU A 123 -5.79 1.67 -5.36
C LEU A 123 -7.14 2.43 -5.44
N HIS A 124 -7.25 3.56 -4.74
CA HIS A 124 -8.51 4.27 -4.55
C HIS A 124 -8.65 5.57 -5.34
N GLY A 125 -7.62 6.00 -6.07
CA GLY A 125 -7.65 7.28 -6.79
C GLY A 125 -7.78 8.51 -5.88
N THR A 126 -7.42 8.40 -4.60
CA THR A 126 -7.60 9.45 -3.61
C THR A 126 -6.53 10.54 -3.70
N SER A 127 -6.80 11.71 -3.11
CA SER A 127 -5.78 12.77 -2.98
C SER A 127 -4.64 12.32 -2.04
N LEU A 128 -3.44 12.85 -2.25
CA LEU A 128 -2.24 12.52 -1.46
C LEU A 128 -2.48 12.58 0.06
N ARG A 129 -3.13 13.64 0.54
CA ARG A 129 -3.38 13.82 1.98
C ARG A 129 -4.31 12.74 2.54
N ARG A 130 -5.38 12.43 1.81
CA ARG A 130 -6.35 11.40 2.22
C ARG A 130 -5.73 10.01 2.15
N GLY A 131 -5.03 9.68 1.07
CA GLY A 131 -4.33 8.40 0.92
C GLY A 131 -3.25 8.19 1.98
N ALA A 132 -2.45 9.23 2.29
CA ALA A 132 -1.44 9.16 3.33
C ALA A 132 -2.04 8.93 4.73
N ALA A 133 -3.15 9.61 5.06
CA ALA A 133 -3.85 9.43 6.33
C ALA A 133 -4.46 8.02 6.42
N TRP A 134 -5.13 7.57 5.37
CA TRP A 134 -5.73 6.23 5.33
C TRP A 134 -4.70 5.12 5.51
N GLN A 135 -3.60 5.18 4.75
CA GLN A 135 -2.49 4.24 4.88
C GLN A 135 -1.94 4.19 6.31
N MET A 136 -1.81 5.36 6.93
CA MET A 136 -1.32 5.46 8.29
C MET A 136 -2.22 4.72 9.27
N HIS A 137 -3.55 4.99 9.21
CA HIS A 137 -4.54 4.31 10.06
C HIS A 137 -4.56 2.80 9.83
N LEU A 138 -4.48 2.35 8.57
CA LEU A 138 -4.43 0.93 8.23
C LEU A 138 -3.21 0.25 8.84
N LYS A 139 -2.02 0.87 8.71
CA LYS A 139 -0.78 0.34 9.30
C LYS A 139 -0.79 0.35 10.84
N MET A 140 -1.43 1.33 11.46
CA MET A 140 -1.54 1.37 12.92
C MET A 140 -2.44 0.26 13.47
N ARG A 141 -3.55 -0.03 12.80
CA ARG A 141 -4.45 -1.12 13.19
C ARG A 141 -3.81 -2.50 13.02
N ASN A 142 -2.98 -2.66 11.99
CA ASN A 142 -2.34 -3.93 11.63
C ASN A 142 -0.82 -3.88 11.90
N GLU A 143 -0.37 -3.17 12.98
CA GLU A 143 1.06 -2.89 13.22
C GLU A 143 1.91 -4.16 13.27
N GLU A 144 1.42 -5.21 13.91
CA GLU A 144 2.22 -6.43 14.12
C GLU A 144 2.51 -7.16 12.82
N VAL A 145 1.48 -7.41 12.00
CA VAL A 145 1.60 -8.08 10.70
C VAL A 145 2.49 -7.25 9.75
N VAL A 146 2.23 -5.94 9.69
CA VAL A 146 3.01 -5.01 8.86
C VAL A 146 4.47 -4.99 9.28
N ARG A 147 4.75 -4.99 10.59
CA ARG A 147 6.11 -4.97 11.14
C ARG A 147 6.88 -6.24 10.82
N GLN A 148 6.26 -7.40 10.94
CA GLN A 148 6.88 -8.69 10.64
C GLN A 148 7.18 -8.82 9.15
N CYS A 149 6.20 -8.62 8.28
CA CYS A 149 6.36 -8.75 6.83
C CYS A 149 7.36 -7.75 6.24
N LEU A 150 7.22 -6.46 6.57
CA LEU A 150 8.15 -5.44 6.06
C LEU A 150 9.52 -5.51 6.73
N GLY A 151 9.59 -6.00 7.97
CA GLY A 151 10.84 -6.26 8.67
C GLY A 151 11.65 -7.35 7.98
N ALA A 152 11.03 -8.49 7.67
CA ALA A 152 11.64 -9.57 6.93
C ALA A 152 12.12 -9.13 5.53
N ALA A 153 11.25 -8.43 4.78
CA ALA A 153 11.58 -7.91 3.45
C ALA A 153 12.75 -6.92 3.50
N SER A 154 12.78 -6.00 4.48
CA SER A 154 13.87 -5.03 4.60
C SER A 154 15.19 -5.65 5.05
N SER A 155 15.17 -6.71 5.87
CA SER A 155 16.38 -7.45 6.25
C SER A 155 16.96 -8.23 5.06
N ALA A 156 16.10 -8.84 4.24
CA ALA A 156 16.51 -9.51 3.01
C ALA A 156 17.14 -8.53 1.99
N LEU A 157 16.55 -7.33 1.85
CA LEU A 157 17.11 -6.26 1.02
C LEU A 157 18.52 -5.87 1.49
N LEU A 158 18.70 -5.66 2.79
CA LEU A 158 19.99 -5.25 3.34
C LEU A 158 21.05 -6.35 3.15
N ALA A 159 20.71 -7.61 3.42
CA ALA A 159 21.59 -8.74 3.24
C ALA A 159 22.02 -8.88 1.76
N GLY A 160 21.07 -8.84 0.84
CA GLY A 160 21.36 -8.91 -0.59
C GLY A 160 22.20 -7.72 -1.10
N LEU A 161 21.96 -6.51 -0.59
CA LEU A 161 22.75 -5.32 -0.94
C LEU A 161 24.23 -5.50 -0.53
N ILE A 162 24.48 -5.94 0.71
CA ILE A 162 25.84 -6.19 1.20
C ILE A 162 26.51 -7.28 0.35
N THR A 163 25.80 -8.36 0.06
CA THR A 163 26.32 -9.49 -0.72
C THR A 163 26.71 -9.06 -2.13
N VAL A 164 25.81 -8.38 -2.86
CA VAL A 164 26.04 -7.95 -4.25
C VAL A 164 27.18 -6.93 -4.33
N ALA A 165 27.20 -5.93 -3.43
CA ALA A 165 28.27 -4.93 -3.39
C ALA A 165 29.63 -5.55 -3.06
N SER A 166 29.68 -6.49 -2.10
CA SER A 166 30.92 -7.18 -1.70
C SER A 166 31.46 -8.06 -2.82
N ILE A 167 30.62 -8.87 -3.46
CA ILE A 167 31.02 -9.75 -4.57
C ILE A 167 31.56 -8.91 -5.74
N SER A 168 30.84 -7.85 -6.12
CA SER A 168 31.26 -6.97 -7.21
C SER A 168 32.60 -6.29 -6.91
N GLY A 169 32.80 -5.79 -5.70
CA GLY A 169 34.05 -5.19 -5.27
C GLY A 169 35.22 -6.18 -5.29
N VAL A 170 35.01 -7.39 -4.77
CA VAL A 170 36.06 -8.45 -4.76
C VAL A 170 36.43 -8.87 -6.18
N ILE A 171 35.46 -9.12 -7.05
CA ILE A 171 35.73 -9.49 -8.45
C ILE A 171 36.55 -8.40 -9.14
N THR A 172 36.17 -7.12 -8.98
CA THR A 172 36.90 -6.01 -9.59
C THR A 172 38.33 -5.90 -9.05
N THR A 173 38.51 -6.08 -7.73
CA THR A 173 39.85 -6.08 -7.13
C THR A 173 40.71 -7.22 -7.69
N CYS A 174 40.17 -8.43 -7.79
CA CYS A 174 40.87 -9.57 -8.36
C CYS A 174 41.28 -9.31 -9.83
N LEU A 175 40.35 -8.74 -10.65
CA LEU A 175 40.65 -8.44 -12.04
C LEU A 175 41.74 -7.37 -12.19
N THR A 176 41.74 -6.33 -11.36
CA THR A 176 42.76 -5.28 -11.39
C THR A 176 44.13 -5.77 -10.91
N HIS A 177 44.18 -6.79 -10.04
CA HIS A 177 45.45 -7.44 -9.65
C HIS A 177 46.03 -8.37 -10.73
N VAL A 178 45.16 -9.02 -11.52
CA VAL A 178 45.58 -9.92 -12.64
C VAL A 178 46.05 -9.14 -13.86
N MET A 179 45.51 -7.92 -14.07
CA MET A 179 45.90 -7.01 -15.17
C MET A 179 46.75 -5.87 -14.60
N PRO A 180 48.07 -6.01 -14.48
CA PRO A 180 48.94 -4.93 -14.00
C PRO A 180 48.89 -3.77 -14.99
N ASP A 181 48.56 -2.59 -14.53
CA ASP A 181 48.64 -1.35 -15.33
C ASP A 181 50.11 -1.05 -15.70
N ALA A 182 50.33 -0.52 -16.89
CA ALA A 182 51.66 -0.17 -17.44
C ALA A 182 52.44 0.82 -16.56
N ASP A 183 51.78 1.51 -15.65
CA ASP A 183 52.37 2.54 -14.78
C ASP A 183 52.63 2.09 -13.33
N GLY A 184 52.37 0.85 -12.98
CA GLY A 184 52.71 0.27 -11.65
C GLY A 184 51.97 0.88 -10.45
N VAL A 185 50.93 1.69 -10.66
CA VAL A 185 50.12 2.28 -9.59
C VAL A 185 49.03 1.35 -9.20
N ASN A 186 48.99 0.92 -7.94
CA ASN A 186 47.86 0.12 -7.38
C ASN A 186 46.56 0.93 -7.33
N VAL A 187 45.91 1.08 -8.46
CA VAL A 187 44.61 1.82 -8.59
C VAL A 187 43.38 0.95 -8.24
N GLY A 188 43.61 -0.31 -7.78
CA GLY A 188 42.53 -1.31 -7.60
C GLY A 188 41.39 -0.91 -6.67
N LEU A 189 41.63 -0.04 -5.71
CA LEU A 189 40.60 0.34 -4.71
C LEU A 189 39.52 1.26 -5.31
N VAL A 190 39.87 2.16 -6.21
CA VAL A 190 38.92 3.11 -6.83
C VAL A 190 37.96 2.39 -7.80
N PRO A 191 38.42 1.58 -8.77
CA PRO A 191 37.53 0.78 -9.62
C PRO A 191 36.63 -0.16 -8.83
N ALA A 192 37.16 -0.82 -7.79
CA ALA A 192 36.39 -1.70 -6.92
C ALA A 192 35.25 -0.94 -6.19
N GLY A 193 35.53 0.24 -5.67
CA GLY A 193 34.53 1.10 -5.03
C GLY A 193 33.44 1.56 -6.01
N VAL A 194 33.82 1.96 -7.21
CA VAL A 194 32.88 2.36 -8.27
C VAL A 194 31.99 1.17 -8.69
N SER A 195 32.60 0.00 -8.93
CA SER A 195 31.89 -1.22 -9.30
C SER A 195 30.89 -1.65 -8.21
N ALA A 196 31.30 -1.65 -6.95
CA ALA A 196 30.43 -1.96 -5.82
C ALA A 196 29.26 -0.95 -5.71
N ALA A 197 29.54 0.35 -5.88
CA ALA A 197 28.51 1.38 -5.84
C ALA A 197 27.49 1.26 -7.00
N MET A 198 27.96 0.98 -8.21
CA MET A 198 27.08 0.74 -9.37
C MET A 198 26.20 -0.49 -9.20
N SER A 199 26.79 -1.60 -8.76
CA SER A 199 26.06 -2.85 -8.48
C SER A 199 25.03 -2.66 -7.37
N ALA A 200 25.39 -1.94 -6.31
CA ALA A 200 24.47 -1.58 -5.23
C ALA A 200 23.30 -0.72 -5.75
N ALA A 201 23.54 0.27 -6.60
CA ALA A 201 22.51 1.13 -7.18
C ALA A 201 21.53 0.34 -8.04
N ILE A 202 22.03 -0.55 -8.90
CA ILE A 202 21.22 -1.43 -9.74
C ILE A 202 20.36 -2.35 -8.84
N TYR A 203 20.98 -3.01 -7.85
CA TYR A 203 20.28 -3.88 -6.91
C TYR A 203 19.14 -3.16 -6.18
N VAL A 204 19.41 -1.98 -5.62
CA VAL A 204 18.40 -1.19 -4.90
C VAL A 204 17.24 -0.82 -5.81
N THR A 205 17.49 -0.47 -7.08
CA THR A 205 16.45 -0.11 -8.03
C THR A 205 15.47 -1.27 -8.27
N PHE A 206 15.99 -2.46 -8.55
CA PHE A 206 15.15 -3.65 -8.77
C PHE A 206 14.43 -4.07 -7.49
N PHE A 207 15.14 -4.13 -6.37
CA PHE A 207 14.59 -4.61 -5.12
C PHE A 207 13.56 -3.65 -4.52
N THR A 208 13.68 -2.36 -4.78
CA THR A 208 12.67 -1.35 -4.38
C THR A 208 11.32 -1.64 -5.04
N SER A 209 11.30 -2.03 -6.31
CA SER A 209 10.06 -2.42 -7.00
C SER A 209 9.43 -3.69 -6.40
N TYR A 210 10.26 -4.65 -6.01
CA TYR A 210 9.80 -5.86 -5.32
C TYR A 210 9.21 -5.56 -3.93
N ILE A 211 9.87 -4.72 -3.14
CA ILE A 211 9.36 -4.26 -1.83
C ILE A 211 8.03 -3.52 -1.99
N GLU A 212 7.89 -2.71 -3.05
CA GLU A 212 6.62 -2.03 -3.32
C GLU A 212 5.49 -3.01 -3.62
N ALA A 213 5.77 -4.06 -4.37
CA ALA A 213 4.79 -5.12 -4.63
C ALA A 213 4.35 -5.79 -3.32
N ILE A 214 5.29 -6.16 -2.45
CA ILE A 214 5.00 -6.72 -1.12
C ILE A 214 4.18 -5.73 -0.27
N GLU A 215 4.58 -4.46 -0.23
CA GLU A 215 3.88 -3.41 0.53
C GLU A 215 2.44 -3.24 0.02
N THR A 216 2.23 -3.33 -1.30
CA THR A 216 0.91 -3.24 -1.92
C THR A 216 0.04 -4.45 -1.58
N ILE A 217 0.57 -5.67 -1.72
CA ILE A 217 -0.15 -6.91 -1.35
C ILE A 217 -0.57 -6.85 0.12
N LEU A 218 0.36 -6.45 0.99
CA LEU A 218 0.10 -6.34 2.43
C LEU A 218 -0.98 -5.30 2.75
N GLN A 219 -1.01 -4.17 2.05
CA GLN A 219 -2.06 -3.16 2.22
C GLN A 219 -3.41 -3.68 1.74
N CYS A 220 -3.45 -4.33 0.56
CA CYS A 220 -4.67 -4.96 0.06
C CYS A 220 -5.16 -6.06 1.01
N PHE A 221 -4.26 -6.88 1.54
CA PHE A 221 -4.58 -7.92 2.53
C PHE A 221 -5.18 -7.33 3.82
N CYS A 222 -4.55 -6.33 4.41
CA CYS A 222 -5.08 -5.68 5.61
C CYS A 222 -6.47 -5.08 5.36
N GLU A 223 -6.70 -4.49 4.18
CA GLU A 223 -7.98 -3.92 3.80
C GLU A 223 -9.04 -5.00 3.52
N ASP A 224 -8.63 -6.12 2.93
CA ASP A 224 -9.48 -7.28 2.67
C ASP A 224 -9.98 -7.89 4.00
N MET A 225 -9.07 -8.11 4.95
CA MET A 225 -9.40 -8.60 6.30
C MET A 225 -10.31 -7.65 7.11
N GLU A 226 -10.23 -6.34 6.87
CA GLU A 226 -11.11 -5.38 7.54
C GLU A 226 -12.50 -5.27 6.90
N ARG A 227 -12.61 -5.54 5.60
CA ARG A 227 -13.87 -5.39 4.85
C ARG A 227 -14.65 -6.69 4.74
N ASN A 228 -13.97 -7.81 4.69
CA ASN A 228 -14.51 -9.12 4.43
C ASN A 228 -14.28 -10.03 5.65
N ASP A 229 -15.20 -10.94 5.89
CA ASP A 229 -15.20 -11.85 7.05
C ASP A 229 -15.11 -13.33 6.65
N GLY A 230 -14.92 -13.61 5.35
CA GLY A 230 -14.85 -14.97 4.80
C GLY A 230 -16.19 -15.67 4.65
N THR A 231 -17.30 -15.00 4.96
CA THR A 231 -18.64 -15.56 4.74
C THR A 231 -18.97 -15.59 3.23
N PRO A 232 -19.92 -16.44 2.78
CA PRO A 232 -20.32 -16.49 1.36
C PRO A 232 -20.80 -15.14 0.79
N LEU A 233 -21.21 -14.20 1.66
CA LEU A 233 -21.60 -12.84 1.26
C LEU A 233 -20.44 -11.85 1.20
N ARG A 234 -19.36 -12.12 1.95
CA ARG A 234 -18.16 -11.27 2.08
C ARG A 234 -16.90 -12.11 2.03
N GLN A 235 -16.75 -12.86 0.94
CA GLN A 235 -15.59 -13.71 0.70
C GLN A 235 -14.33 -12.88 0.61
N TYR A 236 -13.23 -13.43 1.12
CA TYR A 236 -11.91 -12.83 0.94
C TYR A 236 -11.49 -12.84 -0.53
N TYR A 237 -10.85 -11.75 -0.97
CA TYR A 237 -10.25 -11.64 -2.30
C TYR A 237 -8.84 -12.22 -2.35
N MET A 238 -8.23 -12.50 -1.19
CA MET A 238 -6.87 -13.01 -1.15
C MET A 238 -6.71 -14.32 -1.94
N PRO A 239 -5.55 -14.51 -2.62
CA PRO A 239 -5.25 -15.77 -3.32
C PRO A 239 -5.24 -16.97 -2.37
N GLU A 240 -5.65 -18.12 -2.87
CA GLU A 240 -5.66 -19.40 -2.13
C GLU A 240 -4.28 -19.73 -1.52
N SER A 241 -3.18 -19.44 -2.23
CA SER A 241 -1.82 -19.62 -1.74
C SER A 241 -1.51 -18.77 -0.51
N LEU A 242 -1.99 -17.51 -0.49
CA LEU A 242 -1.81 -16.61 0.63
C LEU A 242 -2.71 -17.02 1.80
N LYS A 243 -3.94 -17.43 1.51
CA LYS A 243 -4.90 -17.96 2.49
C LYS A 243 -4.33 -19.17 3.22
N LYS A 244 -3.78 -20.14 2.50
CA LYS A 244 -3.11 -21.32 3.09
C LYS A 244 -1.94 -20.91 3.99
N LEU A 245 -1.07 -20.02 3.55
CA LEU A 245 0.09 -19.57 4.30
C LEU A 245 -0.27 -18.94 5.65
N ILE A 246 -1.34 -18.16 5.69
CA ILE A 246 -1.75 -17.42 6.89
C ILE A 246 -2.54 -18.32 7.86
N PHE A 247 -3.44 -19.13 7.34
CA PHE A 247 -4.35 -19.94 8.16
C PHE A 247 -3.84 -21.36 8.46
N GLU A 248 -2.85 -21.88 7.70
CA GLU A 248 -2.19 -23.15 8.05
C GLU A 248 -1.16 -22.99 9.16
N GLU A 249 -0.54 -21.82 9.31
CA GLU A 249 0.40 -21.55 10.40
C GLU A 249 -0.34 -21.40 11.74
N ASP A 250 -1.62 -21.04 11.70
CA ASP A 250 -2.49 -20.89 12.88
C ASP A 250 -3.32 -22.17 13.15
N LYS A 251 -2.63 -23.31 13.28
CA LYS A 251 -3.24 -24.63 13.58
C LYS A 251 -4.05 -24.70 14.89
N GLY A 252 -4.34 -23.56 15.51
CA GLY A 252 -5.18 -23.41 16.68
C GLY A 252 -6.57 -22.84 16.44
N GLN A 253 -6.83 -22.23 15.29
CA GLN A 253 -8.16 -21.74 14.91
C GLN A 253 -8.68 -22.53 13.71
N VAL A 254 -9.54 -23.51 13.97
CA VAL A 254 -10.26 -24.27 12.95
C VAL A 254 -11.08 -23.29 12.12
N MET A 255 -10.65 -23.02 10.89
CA MET A 255 -11.54 -22.41 9.91
C MET A 255 -12.73 -23.34 9.69
N PRO A 256 -13.97 -22.84 9.72
CA PRO A 256 -15.12 -23.65 9.32
C PRO A 256 -14.84 -24.16 7.91
N SER A 257 -15.01 -25.45 7.68
CA SER A 257 -14.88 -26.03 6.35
C SER A 257 -15.86 -25.30 5.41
N GLU A 258 -15.55 -25.25 4.12
CA GLU A 258 -16.42 -24.60 3.13
C GLU A 258 -17.86 -25.15 3.23
N THR A 259 -18.03 -26.43 3.57
CA THR A 259 -19.29 -27.08 3.89
C THR A 259 -19.98 -26.53 5.14
N ASP A 260 -19.23 -26.22 6.20
CA ASP A 260 -19.82 -25.67 7.45
C ASP A 260 -20.23 -24.18 7.26
N ALA A 261 -19.55 -23.45 6.37
CA ALA A 261 -19.90 -22.08 6.03
C ALA A 261 -21.17 -22.01 5.15
N ASP A 262 -21.30 -22.94 4.19
CA ASP A 262 -22.48 -23.06 3.35
C ASP A 262 -23.71 -23.50 4.14
N ASP A 263 -23.55 -24.46 5.05
CA ASP A 263 -24.65 -24.89 5.94
C ASP A 263 -25.12 -23.78 6.89
N LYS A 264 -24.20 -23.02 7.48
CA LYS A 264 -24.53 -21.83 8.27
C LYS A 264 -25.26 -20.77 7.46
N PHE A 265 -24.79 -20.50 6.25
CA PHE A 265 -25.44 -19.53 5.37
C PHE A 265 -26.84 -19.96 4.97
N GLU A 266 -27.05 -21.25 4.64
CA GLU A 266 -28.39 -21.75 4.37
C GLU A 266 -29.32 -21.62 5.58
N ASP A 267 -28.85 -21.89 6.78
CA ASP A 267 -29.61 -21.76 8.00
C ASP A 267 -29.97 -20.30 8.32
N GLU A 268 -29.01 -19.36 8.19
CA GLU A 268 -29.29 -17.92 8.34
C GLU A 268 -30.28 -17.40 7.28
N MET A 269 -30.18 -17.88 6.05
CA MET A 269 -31.14 -17.55 5.00
C MET A 269 -32.54 -18.16 5.27
N ARG A 270 -32.59 -19.35 5.85
CA ARG A 270 -33.87 -19.97 6.27
C ARG A 270 -34.50 -19.19 7.42
N GLU A 271 -33.72 -18.76 8.39
CA GLU A 271 -34.22 -17.93 9.52
C GLU A 271 -34.69 -16.55 9.04
N SER A 272 -33.93 -15.87 8.19
CA SER A 272 -34.33 -14.58 7.66
C SER A 272 -35.60 -14.65 6.80
N ARG A 273 -35.79 -15.77 6.07
CA ARG A 273 -37.06 -16.05 5.35
C ARG A 273 -38.23 -16.31 6.29
N LYS A 274 -38.01 -17.01 7.43
CA LYS A 274 -39.03 -17.20 8.46
C LYS A 274 -39.44 -15.88 9.09
N GLN A 275 -38.50 -15.08 9.53
CA GLN A 275 -38.74 -13.74 10.09
C GLN A 275 -39.50 -12.80 9.13
N ARG A 276 -39.15 -12.79 7.84
CA ARG A 276 -39.88 -12.02 6.84
C ARG A 276 -41.31 -12.52 6.65
N ARG A 277 -41.55 -13.84 6.74
CA ARG A 277 -42.92 -14.40 6.67
C ARG A 277 -43.74 -14.05 7.90
N GLU A 278 -43.17 -14.06 9.08
CA GLU A 278 -43.79 -13.65 10.33
C GLU A 278 -44.15 -12.17 10.34
N GLN A 279 -43.22 -11.29 9.94
CA GLN A 279 -43.51 -9.87 9.80
C GLN A 279 -44.62 -9.57 8.78
N LYS A 280 -44.66 -10.32 7.67
CA LYS A 280 -45.77 -10.18 6.72
C LYS A 280 -47.08 -10.60 7.30
N ARG A 281 -47.15 -11.70 8.10
CA ARG A 281 -48.34 -12.16 8.79
C ARG A 281 -48.82 -11.16 9.83
N GLU A 282 -47.89 -10.61 10.58
CA GLU A 282 -48.16 -9.59 11.60
C GLU A 282 -48.70 -8.29 11.01
N ARG A 283 -48.07 -7.79 9.93
CA ARG A 283 -48.59 -6.64 9.18
C ARG A 283 -49.98 -6.89 8.60
N LYS A 284 -50.25 -8.12 8.18
CA LYS A 284 -51.62 -8.48 7.68
C LYS A 284 -52.62 -8.49 8.81
N ARG A 285 -52.33 -9.07 9.99
CA ARG A 285 -53.17 -9.03 11.20
C ARG A 285 -53.44 -7.59 11.65
N VAL A 286 -52.45 -6.73 11.67
CA VAL A 286 -52.61 -5.32 12.05
C VAL A 286 -53.54 -4.59 11.06
N ARG A 287 -53.37 -4.83 9.76
CA ARG A 287 -54.30 -4.24 8.73
C ARG A 287 -55.73 -4.75 8.85
N GLU A 288 -55.92 -6.03 9.10
CA GLU A 288 -57.24 -6.64 9.34
C GLU A 288 -57.92 -6.09 10.60
N SER A 289 -57.17 -5.92 11.67
CA SER A 289 -57.64 -5.29 12.91
C SER A 289 -58.03 -3.81 12.72
N GLN A 290 -57.22 -3.04 11.97
CA GLN A 290 -57.56 -1.66 11.67
C GLN A 290 -58.78 -1.52 10.74
N ALA A 291 -58.92 -2.42 9.78
CA ALA A 291 -60.08 -2.42 8.89
C ALA A 291 -61.36 -2.82 9.67
N GLY A 292 -61.29 -3.80 10.60
CA GLY A 292 -62.41 -4.16 11.48
C GLY A 292 -62.83 -3.02 12.41
N SER A 293 -61.89 -2.25 12.92
CA SER A 293 -62.16 -1.09 13.78
C SER A 293 -62.86 0.05 13.01
N GLN A 294 -62.45 0.27 11.76
CA GLN A 294 -63.13 1.30 10.92
C GLN A 294 -64.53 0.91 10.47
N ALA A 295 -64.79 -0.38 10.26
CA ALA A 295 -66.13 -0.87 9.94
C ALA A 295 -67.12 -0.78 11.15
N GLY A 296 -66.57 -0.98 12.38
CA GLY A 296 -67.40 -0.85 13.61
C GLY A 296 -67.83 0.59 13.93
N THR A 297 -67.01 1.58 13.57
CA THR A 297 -67.37 3.00 13.77
C THR A 297 -68.38 3.53 12.76
N HIS A 298 -68.52 2.92 11.57
CA HIS A 298 -69.50 3.36 10.57
C HIS A 298 -70.92 2.85 10.85
N VAL A 299 -71.05 1.73 11.62
CA VAL A 299 -72.40 1.20 11.97
C VAL A 299 -72.97 1.93 13.20
N SER A 300 -72.17 2.51 14.09
CA SER A 300 -72.63 3.25 15.27
C SER A 300 -73.10 4.66 14.96
N GLY A 301 -72.88 5.19 13.76
CA GLY A 301 -73.25 6.56 13.33
C GLY A 301 -74.63 6.66 12.66
N MET A 302 -75.34 5.55 12.41
CA MET A 302 -76.62 5.57 11.65
C MET A 302 -77.91 5.35 12.49
N SER A 303 -77.82 5.32 13.82
CA SER A 303 -79.01 5.11 14.67
C SER A 303 -79.38 6.32 15.53
N GLY A 304 -79.15 7.54 15.06
CA GLY A 304 -79.42 8.76 15.83
C GLY A 304 -80.01 9.91 15.02
N SER A 305 -81.12 9.66 14.23
CA SER A 305 -81.90 10.78 13.69
C SER A 305 -83.28 10.29 13.20
N CYS A 306 -84.17 10.12 14.16
CA CYS A 306 -85.62 10.17 13.94
C CYS A 306 -86.29 10.46 15.29
N THR A 307 -86.52 11.72 15.54
CA THR A 307 -87.70 12.36 16.11
C THR A 307 -87.43 13.87 16.21
#